data_606be4b6a477f8cfdf079f5cf136680f
#
_entry.id   606be4b6a477f8cfdf079f5cf136680f
#
_cell.length_a   1.000
_cell.length_b   1.000
_cell.length_c   1.000
_cell.angle_alpha   90.00
_cell.angle_beta   90.00
_cell.angle_gamma   90.00
#
_symmetry.space_group_name_H-M   'P 1'
#
loop_
_entity.id
_entity.type
_entity.pdbx_description
1 polymer ?
#
loop_
_entity_poly.entity_id
_entity_poly.type
_entity_poly.pdbx_seq_one_letter_code
_entity_poly.pdbx_strand_id
1 'polypeptide(L)'
;TQYEFGNLVPGYSRVTAICNWIYENVAYLSGTTDAQTSAFDTVTERAGVCRDFAHLGIAFCRALNIPARFVSNYSYGLYPPDFHAIFEAYLGDRWYLFDPTRLAPIEGLIRIGAGRDAADAAFATIWGSALLKTMNVYADCLDPQPPTHTTKAIASTST
;
A
#
# COMPACT_ATOMS: atom_id res chain seq x y z
N THR A 1 15.43 -4.44 -9.71
CA THR A 1 15.43 -3.85 -8.35
C THR A 1 16.84 -3.45 -7.90
N GLN A 2 17.80 -4.38 -7.86
CA GLN A 2 19.19 -4.10 -7.44
C GLN A 2 19.85 -3.01 -8.32
N TYR A 3 19.64 -3.04 -9.61
CA TYR A 3 20.16 -2.03 -10.53
C TYR A 3 19.63 -0.64 -10.22
N GLU A 4 18.32 -0.51 -9.96
CA GLU A 4 17.66 0.79 -9.72
C GLU A 4 17.93 1.34 -8.31
N PHE A 5 17.85 0.48 -7.29
CA PHE A 5 17.79 0.94 -5.90
C PHE A 5 18.95 0.44 -5.03
N GLY A 6 19.74 -0.53 -5.51
CA GLY A 6 20.76 -1.18 -4.69
C GLY A 6 21.87 -0.24 -4.20
N ASN A 7 22.21 0.77 -4.98
CA ASN A 7 23.25 1.76 -4.68
C ASN A 7 22.76 2.95 -3.83
N LEU A 8 21.44 3.06 -3.58
CA LEU A 8 20.91 4.11 -2.73
C LEU A 8 21.24 3.86 -1.27
N VAL A 9 21.33 4.93 -0.49
CA VAL A 9 21.54 4.85 0.96
C VAL A 9 20.44 4.00 1.60
N PRO A 10 20.79 2.94 2.38
CA PRO A 10 19.80 2.12 3.06
C PRO A 10 18.92 2.92 4.02
N GLY A 11 17.68 2.47 4.20
CA GLY A 11 16.74 3.08 5.13
C GLY A 11 15.53 3.72 4.43
N TYR A 12 14.91 4.68 5.10
CA TYR A 12 13.66 5.30 4.69
C TYR A 12 13.73 5.91 3.27
N SER A 13 14.82 6.60 2.95
CA SER A 13 15.01 7.24 1.63
C SER A 13 15.01 6.24 0.48
N ARG A 14 15.57 5.04 0.68
CA ARG A 14 15.56 3.97 -0.33
C ARG A 14 14.13 3.47 -0.61
N VAL A 15 13.33 3.26 0.43
CA VAL A 15 11.93 2.84 0.27
C VAL A 15 11.09 3.96 -0.33
N THR A 16 11.36 5.21 0.02
CA THR A 16 10.74 6.38 -0.64
C THR A 16 11.06 6.41 -2.13
N ALA A 17 12.29 6.12 -2.54
CA ALA A 17 12.65 6.04 -3.96
C ALA A 17 11.90 4.91 -4.68
N ILE A 18 11.69 3.77 -4.02
CA ILE A 18 10.83 2.68 -4.54
C ILE A 18 9.40 3.19 -4.77
N CYS A 19 8.81 3.88 -3.79
CA CYS A 19 7.46 4.44 -3.91
C CYS A 19 7.37 5.47 -5.05
N ASN A 20 8.36 6.35 -5.16
CA ASN A 20 8.43 7.34 -6.23
C ASN A 20 8.45 6.66 -7.60
N TRP A 21 9.31 5.66 -7.75
CA TRP A 21 9.43 4.92 -8.99
C TRP A 21 8.11 4.23 -9.37
N ILE A 22 7.43 3.58 -8.40
CA ILE A 22 6.13 2.94 -8.65
C ILE A 22 5.10 3.98 -9.08
N TYR A 23 5.01 5.10 -8.37
CA TYR A 23 4.10 6.20 -8.68
C TYR A 23 4.31 6.76 -10.10
N GLU A 24 5.56 6.89 -10.52
CA GLU A 24 5.92 7.47 -11.83
C GLU A 24 5.80 6.48 -12.99
N ASN A 25 5.87 5.17 -12.71
CA ASN A 25 5.98 4.14 -13.74
C ASN A 25 4.80 3.18 -13.82
N VAL A 26 3.83 3.26 -12.91
CA VAL A 26 2.64 2.39 -12.89
C VAL A 26 1.39 3.25 -12.91
N ALA A 27 0.51 3.02 -13.87
CA ALA A 27 -0.77 3.71 -13.98
C ALA A 27 -1.78 3.11 -12.98
N TYR A 28 -2.49 3.97 -12.24
CA TYR A 28 -3.58 3.51 -11.39
C TYR A 28 -4.85 3.33 -12.24
N LEU A 29 -5.21 2.07 -12.52
CA LEU A 29 -6.33 1.72 -13.41
C LEU A 29 -7.19 0.63 -12.77
N SER A 30 -8.45 0.98 -12.46
CA SER A 30 -9.43 0.02 -11.96
C SER A 30 -9.87 -0.96 -13.06
N GLY A 31 -10.05 -2.23 -12.69
CA GLY A 31 -10.54 -3.27 -13.60
C GLY A 31 -9.47 -3.91 -14.50
N THR A 32 -8.20 -3.56 -14.33
CA THR A 32 -7.08 -4.16 -15.08
C THR A 32 -6.46 -5.38 -14.40
N THR A 33 -6.79 -5.61 -13.13
CA THR A 33 -6.17 -6.64 -12.29
C THR A 33 -7.22 -7.43 -11.51
N ASP A 34 -6.86 -8.63 -11.11
CA ASP A 34 -7.69 -9.54 -10.31
C ASP A 34 -6.93 -10.05 -9.07
N ALA A 35 -7.56 -10.96 -8.32
CA ALA A 35 -6.97 -11.50 -7.10
C ALA A 35 -5.69 -12.33 -7.32
N GLN A 36 -5.38 -12.70 -8.55
CA GLN A 36 -4.22 -13.53 -8.92
C GLN A 36 -3.07 -12.70 -9.50
N THR A 37 -3.31 -11.41 -9.79
CA THR A 37 -2.28 -10.51 -10.34
C THR A 37 -1.11 -10.40 -9.38
N SER A 38 0.07 -10.75 -9.87
CA SER A 38 1.31 -10.71 -9.11
C SER A 38 2.05 -9.38 -9.27
N ALA A 39 3.05 -9.15 -8.41
CA ALA A 39 3.95 -8.00 -8.55
C ALA A 39 4.75 -8.03 -9.87
N PHE A 40 4.99 -9.22 -10.44
CA PHE A 40 5.65 -9.36 -11.74
C PHE A 40 4.73 -8.88 -12.86
N ASP A 41 3.44 -9.23 -12.82
CA ASP A 41 2.47 -8.76 -13.80
C ASP A 41 2.33 -7.23 -13.72
N THR A 42 2.21 -6.68 -12.52
CA THR A 42 2.12 -5.23 -12.29
C THR A 42 3.33 -4.47 -12.86
N VAL A 43 4.56 -4.96 -12.64
CA VAL A 43 5.77 -4.28 -13.18
C VAL A 43 5.88 -4.41 -14.70
N THR A 44 5.32 -5.46 -15.28
CA THR A 44 5.37 -5.72 -16.72
C THR A 44 4.29 -4.91 -17.44
N GLU A 45 3.07 -4.93 -16.94
CA GLU A 45 1.91 -4.28 -17.54
C GLU A 45 1.84 -2.79 -17.24
N ARG A 46 2.57 -2.34 -16.21
CA ARG A 46 2.60 -0.93 -15.77
C ARG A 46 1.24 -0.37 -15.40
N ALA A 47 0.35 -1.23 -14.89
CA ALA A 47 -0.99 -0.85 -14.46
C ALA A 47 -1.43 -1.69 -13.27
N GLY A 48 -2.32 -1.14 -12.42
CA GLY A 48 -2.88 -1.83 -11.28
C GLY A 48 -3.68 -0.93 -10.37
N VAL A 49 -4.14 -1.48 -9.25
CA VAL A 49 -4.84 -0.77 -8.17
C VAL A 49 -3.98 -0.74 -6.90
N CYS A 50 -4.47 -0.15 -5.81
CA CYS A 50 -3.72 0.02 -4.55
C CYS A 50 -3.07 -1.28 -4.05
N ARG A 51 -3.77 -2.43 -4.16
CA ARG A 51 -3.24 -3.75 -3.81
C ARG A 51 -1.98 -4.09 -4.61
N ASP A 52 -2.00 -3.84 -5.91
CA ASP A 52 -0.91 -4.20 -6.82
C ASP A 52 0.30 -3.28 -6.61
N PHE A 53 0.06 -2.00 -6.36
CA PHE A 53 1.08 -1.02 -5.95
C PHE A 53 1.76 -1.43 -4.64
N ALA A 54 0.97 -1.88 -3.64
CA ALA A 54 1.52 -2.37 -2.38
C ALA A 54 2.35 -3.64 -2.58
N HIS A 55 1.84 -4.63 -3.34
CA HIS A 55 2.57 -5.86 -3.66
C HIS A 55 3.88 -5.59 -4.40
N LEU A 56 3.90 -4.67 -5.35
CA LEU A 56 5.12 -4.28 -6.07
C LEU A 56 6.13 -3.63 -5.14
N GLY A 57 5.69 -2.72 -4.26
CA GLY A 57 6.53 -2.11 -3.22
C GLY A 57 7.15 -3.14 -2.27
N ILE A 58 6.34 -4.10 -1.82
CA ILE A 58 6.79 -5.22 -0.99
C ILE A 58 7.83 -6.08 -1.73
N ALA A 59 7.57 -6.42 -3.00
CA ALA A 59 8.48 -7.22 -3.81
C ALA A 59 9.83 -6.53 -4.01
N PHE A 60 9.83 -5.22 -4.28
CA PHE A 60 11.06 -4.44 -4.41
C PHE A 60 11.83 -4.35 -3.08
N CYS A 61 11.14 -4.12 -1.96
CA CYS A 61 11.75 -4.12 -0.63
C CYS A 61 12.41 -5.47 -0.31
N ARG A 62 11.66 -6.57 -0.48
CA ARG A 62 12.16 -7.92 -0.19
C ARG A 62 13.34 -8.32 -1.08
N ALA A 63 13.37 -7.91 -2.35
CA ALA A 63 14.51 -8.11 -3.25
C ALA A 63 15.78 -7.35 -2.83
N LEU A 64 15.63 -6.37 -1.92
CA LEU A 64 16.73 -5.60 -1.30
C LEU A 64 16.98 -6.02 0.15
N ASN A 65 16.44 -7.15 0.59
CA ASN A 65 16.50 -7.64 1.97
C ASN A 65 15.89 -6.68 3.01
N ILE A 66 14.92 -5.88 2.61
CA ILE A 66 14.13 -5.03 3.50
C ILE A 66 12.85 -5.78 3.87
N PRO A 67 12.61 -6.13 5.15
CA PRO A 67 11.35 -6.73 5.56
C PRO A 67 10.20 -5.79 5.24
N ALA A 68 9.18 -6.31 4.56
CA ALA A 68 7.99 -5.54 4.19
C ALA A 68 6.74 -6.41 4.26
N ARG A 69 5.60 -5.80 4.61
CA ARG A 69 4.31 -6.46 4.76
C ARG A 69 3.17 -5.62 4.21
N PHE A 70 2.11 -6.30 3.82
CA PHE A 70 0.89 -5.70 3.31
C PHE A 70 0.03 -5.16 4.46
N VAL A 71 -0.69 -4.06 4.21
CA VAL A 71 -1.66 -3.48 5.14
C VAL A 71 -2.93 -3.13 4.40
N SER A 72 -4.05 -3.69 4.85
CA SER A 72 -5.40 -3.25 4.47
C SER A 72 -5.92 -2.21 5.47
N ASN A 73 -6.61 -1.19 4.98
CA ASN A 73 -7.05 -0.07 5.80
C ASN A 73 -8.28 0.63 5.24
N TYR A 74 -8.96 1.40 6.11
CA TYR A 74 -9.81 2.51 5.70
C TYR A 74 -8.93 3.75 5.53
N SER A 75 -9.33 4.67 4.65
CA SER A 75 -8.54 5.87 4.35
C SER A 75 -9.40 7.11 4.34
N TYR A 76 -9.15 8.01 5.31
CA TYR A 76 -9.71 9.35 5.24
C TYR A 76 -9.19 10.08 4.00
N GLY A 77 -10.10 10.78 3.29
CA GLY A 77 -9.75 11.58 2.11
C GLY A 77 -9.56 10.76 0.82
N LEU A 78 -9.77 9.44 0.85
CA LEU A 78 -9.79 8.64 -0.37
C LEU A 78 -11.07 8.91 -1.18
N TYR A 79 -10.92 9.21 -2.47
CA TYR A 79 -12.06 9.46 -3.35
C TYR A 79 -11.93 8.71 -4.68
N PRO A 80 -12.98 7.95 -5.14
CA PRO A 80 -14.18 7.62 -4.36
C PRO A 80 -13.85 6.81 -3.11
N PRO A 81 -14.70 6.85 -2.05
CA PRO A 81 -14.47 6.10 -0.83
C PRO A 81 -14.43 4.59 -1.10
N ASP A 82 -13.39 3.92 -0.60
CA ASP A 82 -13.18 2.49 -0.75
C ASP A 82 -12.23 1.97 0.33
N PHE A 83 -12.07 0.65 0.41
CA PHE A 83 -10.93 0.06 1.07
C PHE A 83 -9.63 0.46 0.37
N HIS A 84 -8.57 0.60 1.15
CA HIS A 84 -7.28 0.94 0.60
C HIS A 84 -6.21 -0.07 1.02
N ALA A 85 -5.15 -0.15 0.24
CA ALA A 85 -4.01 -1.01 0.50
C ALA A 85 -2.72 -0.21 0.40
N ILE A 86 -1.86 -0.40 1.40
CA ILE A 86 -0.51 0.15 1.46
C ILE A 86 0.46 -0.95 1.88
N PHE A 87 1.72 -0.62 2.06
CA PHE A 87 2.67 -1.52 2.69
C PHE A 87 3.43 -0.85 3.84
N GLU A 88 3.99 -1.69 4.69
CA GLU A 88 4.96 -1.29 5.71
C GLU A 88 6.31 -1.89 5.42
N ALA A 89 7.37 -1.14 5.69
CA ALA A 89 8.75 -1.60 5.67
C ALA A 89 9.37 -1.47 7.07
N TYR A 90 10.13 -2.48 7.48
CA TYR A 90 10.85 -2.49 8.76
C TYR A 90 12.23 -1.86 8.59
N LEU A 91 12.41 -0.70 9.19
CA LEU A 91 13.60 0.12 9.03
C LEU A 91 14.13 0.53 10.41
N GLY A 92 15.36 0.14 10.70
CA GLY A 92 15.94 0.33 12.03
C GLY A 92 15.28 -0.60 13.04
N ASP A 93 14.38 -0.08 13.86
CA ASP A 93 13.75 -0.79 14.96
C ASP A 93 12.23 -0.78 14.95
N ARG A 94 11.61 -0.29 13.84
CA ARG A 94 10.16 -0.14 13.72
C ARG A 94 9.64 -0.27 12.30
N TRP A 95 8.34 -0.44 12.18
CA TRP A 95 7.62 -0.42 10.92
C TRP A 95 7.26 1.01 10.52
N TYR A 96 7.44 1.35 9.25
CA TYR A 96 7.02 2.61 8.65
C TYR A 96 6.02 2.38 7.53
N LEU A 97 5.02 3.26 7.46
CA LEU A 97 3.95 3.22 6.45
C LEU A 97 4.42 3.84 5.14
N PHE A 98 4.06 3.20 4.03
CA PHE A 98 4.34 3.68 2.68
C PHE A 98 3.14 3.46 1.77
N ASP A 99 2.67 4.52 1.13
CA ASP A 99 1.64 4.48 0.11
C ASP A 99 2.19 4.93 -1.25
N PRO A 100 2.54 4.00 -2.15
CA PRO A 100 3.02 4.35 -3.47
C PRO A 100 1.93 4.93 -4.39
N THR A 101 0.64 4.84 -4.02
CA THR A 101 -0.45 5.41 -4.81
C THR A 101 -0.65 6.90 -4.55
N ARG A 102 -0.34 7.38 -3.33
CA ARG A 102 -0.59 8.75 -2.86
C ARG A 102 -2.04 9.21 -2.96
N LEU A 103 -2.99 8.28 -2.93
CA LEU A 103 -4.41 8.60 -3.09
C LEU A 103 -5.03 9.19 -1.83
N ALA A 104 -4.44 8.94 -0.66
CA ALA A 104 -4.94 9.42 0.63
C ALA A 104 -3.78 9.83 1.56
N PRO A 105 -4.02 10.74 2.52
CA PRO A 105 -3.04 11.06 3.55
C PRO A 105 -2.71 9.84 4.42
N ILE A 106 -1.44 9.50 4.58
CA ILE A 106 -1.00 8.34 5.39
C ILE A 106 -1.43 8.47 6.86
N GLU A 107 -1.46 9.67 7.41
CA GLU A 107 -1.92 9.92 8.78
C GLU A 107 -3.43 9.69 8.97
N GLY A 108 -4.21 9.63 7.87
CA GLY A 108 -5.64 9.35 7.87
C GLY A 108 -6.00 7.88 7.70
N LEU A 109 -5.02 6.97 7.78
CA LEU A 109 -5.24 5.55 7.61
C LEU A 109 -5.68 4.87 8.92
N ILE A 110 -6.71 4.04 8.82
CA ILE A 110 -7.21 3.21 9.93
C ILE A 110 -6.99 1.75 9.53
N ARG A 111 -6.01 1.09 10.17
CA ARG A 111 -5.63 -0.28 9.86
C ARG A 111 -6.77 -1.26 10.13
N ILE A 112 -7.01 -2.16 9.16
CA ILE A 112 -7.86 -3.33 9.30
C ILE A 112 -7.00 -4.54 9.65
N GLY A 113 -5.95 -4.78 8.87
CA GLY A 113 -5.06 -5.91 9.08
C GLY A 113 -3.70 -5.71 8.42
N ALA A 114 -2.71 -6.49 8.85
CA ALA A 114 -1.39 -6.55 8.25
C ALA A 114 -0.96 -8.01 8.09
N GLY A 115 -0.28 -8.32 6.98
CA GLY A 115 0.15 -9.68 6.67
C GLY A 115 1.22 -9.72 5.58
N ARG A 116 1.63 -10.92 5.18
CA ARG A 116 2.67 -11.10 4.15
C ARG A 116 2.27 -10.52 2.80
N ASP A 117 0.98 -10.65 2.49
CA ASP A 117 0.33 -10.20 1.26
C ASP A 117 -1.18 -9.95 1.51
N ALA A 118 -1.93 -9.65 0.45
CA ALA A 118 -3.35 -9.38 0.54
C ALA A 118 -4.18 -10.60 1.02
N ALA A 119 -3.71 -11.82 0.85
CA ALA A 119 -4.43 -13.01 1.31
C ALA A 119 -4.42 -13.12 2.85
N ASP A 120 -3.32 -12.70 3.49
CA ASP A 120 -3.21 -12.69 4.96
C ASP A 120 -3.98 -11.52 5.61
N ALA A 121 -4.21 -10.43 4.87
CA ALA A 121 -4.79 -9.18 5.39
C ALA A 121 -5.99 -8.70 4.56
N ALA A 122 -6.79 -9.63 4.06
CA ALA A 122 -8.01 -9.32 3.34
C ALA A 122 -9.03 -8.63 4.25
N PHE A 123 -9.74 -7.64 3.73
CA PHE A 123 -10.87 -7.01 4.43
C PHE A 123 -12.11 -7.93 4.47
N ALA A 124 -12.19 -8.92 3.58
CA ALA A 124 -13.23 -9.95 3.58
C ALA A 124 -12.69 -11.25 2.99
N THR A 125 -13.10 -12.39 3.57
CA THR A 125 -12.87 -13.71 3.01
C THR A 125 -14.22 -14.36 2.76
N ILE A 126 -14.46 -14.79 1.51
CA ILE A 126 -15.75 -15.33 1.08
C ILE A 126 -15.59 -16.82 0.76
N TRP A 127 -16.45 -17.64 1.36
CA TRP A 127 -16.52 -19.07 1.13
C TRP A 127 -17.76 -19.42 0.32
N GLY A 128 -17.57 -20.15 -0.79
CA GLY A 128 -18.64 -20.50 -1.72
C GLY A 128 -18.94 -19.41 -2.74
N SER A 129 -20.08 -19.53 -3.43
CA SER A 129 -20.51 -18.55 -4.43
C SER A 129 -21.25 -17.41 -3.77
N ALA A 130 -20.76 -16.18 -3.96
CA ALA A 130 -21.41 -14.97 -3.48
C ALA A 130 -21.39 -13.88 -4.56
N LEU A 131 -22.42 -13.04 -4.53
CA LEU A 131 -22.52 -11.86 -5.39
C LEU A 131 -22.52 -10.62 -4.51
N LEU A 132 -21.52 -9.75 -4.68
CA LEU A 132 -21.50 -8.44 -4.04
C LEU A 132 -22.60 -7.57 -4.64
N LYS A 133 -23.55 -7.14 -3.80
CA LYS A 133 -24.67 -6.27 -4.23
C LYS A 133 -24.39 -4.81 -3.92
N THR A 134 -23.85 -4.54 -2.74
CA THR A 134 -23.62 -3.17 -2.26
C THR A 134 -22.40 -3.17 -1.34
N MET A 135 -21.56 -2.17 -1.48
CA MET A 135 -20.44 -1.90 -0.59
C MET A 135 -20.38 -0.40 -0.35
N ASN A 136 -20.41 -0.01 0.92
CA ASN A 136 -20.26 1.38 1.33
C ASN A 136 -19.14 1.47 2.36
N VAL A 137 -18.13 2.27 2.07
CA VAL A 137 -16.97 2.46 2.92
C VAL A 137 -16.87 3.95 3.27
N TYR A 138 -16.73 4.25 4.55
CA TYR A 138 -16.62 5.62 5.05
C TYR A 138 -15.48 5.72 6.05
N ALA A 139 -14.77 6.84 6.03
CA ALA A 139 -13.77 7.20 7.02
C ALA A 139 -13.85 8.72 7.21
N ASP A 140 -14.35 9.15 8.37
CA ASP A 140 -14.52 10.55 8.71
C ASP A 140 -13.48 10.99 9.74
N CYS A 141 -13.00 12.22 9.63
CA CYS A 141 -12.10 12.82 10.61
C CYS A 141 -12.90 13.69 11.58
N LEU A 142 -12.74 13.41 12.87
CA LEU A 142 -13.37 14.21 13.94
C LEU A 142 -12.47 15.35 14.42
N ASP A 143 -11.20 15.39 13.98
CA ASP A 143 -10.28 16.46 14.33
C ASP A 143 -10.61 17.72 13.50
N PRO A 144 -10.66 18.91 14.10
CA PRO A 144 -10.83 20.16 13.37
C PRO A 144 -9.66 20.47 12.40
N GLN A 145 -8.52 19.78 12.56
CA GLN A 145 -7.38 19.84 11.65
C GLN A 145 -7.18 18.47 10.98
N PRO A 146 -7.89 18.18 9.89
CA PRO A 146 -7.81 16.87 9.25
C PRO A 146 -6.41 16.59 8.68
N PRO A 147 -6.04 15.30 8.60
CA PRO A 147 -4.78 14.88 8.00
C PRO A 147 -4.60 15.40 6.58
N THR A 148 -3.39 15.80 6.23
CA THR A 148 -2.99 16.21 4.88
C THR A 148 -1.82 15.36 4.40
N HIS A 149 -1.56 15.37 3.09
CA HIS A 149 -0.39 14.69 2.55
C HIS A 149 0.90 15.23 3.19
N THR A 150 1.76 14.32 3.61
CA THR A 150 3.02 14.64 4.27
C THR A 150 4.19 13.88 3.66
N THR A 151 5.37 14.48 3.69
CA THR A 151 6.65 13.83 3.36
C THR A 151 7.36 13.29 4.60
N LYS A 152 6.78 13.48 5.79
CA LYS A 152 7.35 12.96 7.05
C LYS A 152 7.22 11.44 7.10
N ALA A 153 8.21 10.81 7.72
CA ALA A 153 8.15 9.39 8.01
C ALA A 153 7.10 9.10 9.08
N ILE A 154 6.09 8.30 8.75
CA ILE A 154 5.05 7.90 9.69
C ILE A 154 5.35 6.47 10.13
N ALA A 155 5.71 6.33 11.40
CA ALA A 155 5.87 5.01 12.01
C ALA A 155 4.50 4.39 12.30
N SER A 156 4.40 3.10 12.05
CA SER A 156 3.24 2.32 12.46
C SER A 156 3.19 2.25 13.98
N THR A 157 2.05 2.57 14.57
CA THR A 157 1.82 2.31 15.98
C THR A 157 1.66 0.80 16.17
N SER A 158 2.59 0.19 16.91
CA SER A 158 2.50 -1.21 17.30
C SER A 158 1.30 -1.37 18.24
N THR A 159 0.32 -2.12 17.83
CA THR A 159 -0.62 -2.80 18.74
C THR A 159 -0.23 -4.25 18.86
#